data_67a503ed66fd7d0afc40cd9789ef2ffa
#
_entry.id   67a503ed66fd7d0afc40cd9789ef2ffa
#
_cell.length_a   1.000
_cell.length_b   1.000
_cell.length_c   1.000
_cell.angle_alpha   90.00
_cell.angle_beta   90.00
_cell.angle_gamma   90.00
#
_symmetry.space_group_name_H-M   'P 1'
#
loop_
_entity.id
_entity.type
_entity.pdbx_description
1 polymer ?
#
loop_
_entity_poly.entity_id
_entity_poly.type
_entity_poly.pdbx_seq_one_letter_code
_entity_poly.pdbx_strand_id
1 'polypeptide(L)'
;ADLTVDAGWDEAVVGCDVVLHTASPFFLSDDESKLVEPAVEGTLRVLKAAYGAGVKRVVLTSSAAAIVNTPAERYTEDQWSDVDTCSPYPKSKTLAERAAWDFVEDMDMELVSCNPCLVLGPIQSDRLSLSVKVVERLLGRMLPAVPHLGFSIVDVRDVAIAHRLAMEIPEAAGQRYLLMSGHLWMKEMSALLKECFGHQGFRPPTMGLPYPILWLAARFDAGARSVLPDVGKHKILDATKARTELGWTPRPVKESVLETGQSLVDRGIV
;
A
#
# COMPACT_ATOMS: atom_id res chain seq x y z
N ALA A 1 -6.84 -7.25 20.25
CA ALA A 1 -6.31 -8.39 19.52
C ALA A 1 -4.98 -8.02 18.85
N ASP A 2 -4.10 -8.98 18.62
CA ASP A 2 -2.81 -8.83 17.98
C ASP A 2 -2.67 -9.89 16.88
N LEU A 3 -2.13 -9.53 15.70
CA LEU A 3 -2.00 -10.45 14.56
C LEU A 3 -1.13 -11.67 14.85
N THR A 4 -0.26 -11.60 15.84
CA THR A 4 0.68 -12.68 16.21
C THR A 4 0.15 -13.60 17.32
N VAL A 5 -1.03 -13.30 17.88
CA VAL A 5 -1.62 -14.02 19.02
C VAL A 5 -3.05 -14.43 18.69
N ASP A 6 -3.45 -15.64 19.05
CA ASP A 6 -4.79 -16.16 18.77
C ASP A 6 -5.87 -15.56 19.66
N ALA A 7 -5.50 -15.08 20.87
CA ALA A 7 -6.45 -14.56 21.84
C ALA A 7 -7.01 -13.16 21.48
N GLY A 8 -8.27 -12.93 21.83
CA GLY A 8 -8.93 -11.62 21.75
C GLY A 8 -9.60 -11.32 20.42
N TRP A 9 -9.50 -12.22 19.43
CA TRP A 9 -10.16 -12.00 18.14
C TRP A 9 -11.65 -12.30 18.21
N ASP A 10 -12.06 -13.38 18.89
CA ASP A 10 -13.46 -13.73 19.03
C ASP A 10 -14.26 -12.60 19.71
N GLU A 11 -13.73 -12.04 20.80
CA GLU A 11 -14.36 -10.90 21.49
C GLU A 11 -14.39 -9.64 20.63
N ALA A 12 -13.37 -9.45 19.78
CA ALA A 12 -13.27 -8.25 18.94
C ALA A 12 -14.31 -8.20 17.83
N VAL A 13 -14.84 -9.35 17.38
CA VAL A 13 -15.77 -9.46 16.24
C VAL A 13 -17.21 -9.74 16.65
N VAL A 14 -17.48 -9.92 17.94
CA VAL A 14 -18.86 -10.15 18.45
C VAL A 14 -19.80 -9.01 18.05
N GLY A 15 -20.90 -9.37 17.38
CA GLY A 15 -21.93 -8.43 16.96
C GLY A 15 -21.53 -7.56 15.76
N CYS A 16 -20.45 -7.87 15.08
CA CYS A 16 -20.07 -7.21 13.84
C CYS A 16 -20.79 -7.86 12.66
N ASP A 17 -21.39 -7.06 11.78
CA ASP A 17 -21.93 -7.53 10.50
C ASP A 17 -20.83 -7.64 9.43
N VAL A 18 -19.84 -6.73 9.50
CA VAL A 18 -18.72 -6.62 8.55
C VAL A 18 -17.42 -6.38 9.31
N VAL A 19 -16.31 -6.92 8.80
CA VAL A 19 -14.95 -6.65 9.28
C VAL A 19 -14.13 -5.95 8.20
N LEU A 20 -13.55 -4.79 8.53
CA LEU A 20 -12.54 -4.13 7.72
C LEU A 20 -11.15 -4.54 8.25
N HIS A 21 -10.52 -5.51 7.60
CA HIS A 21 -9.21 -6.01 8.01
C HIS A 21 -8.08 -5.20 7.37
N THR A 22 -7.62 -4.16 8.08
CA THR A 22 -6.57 -3.25 7.59
C THR A 22 -5.18 -3.57 8.15
N ALA A 23 -5.12 -4.31 9.25
CA ALA A 23 -3.87 -4.60 9.93
C ALA A 23 -3.01 -5.60 9.16
N SER A 24 -1.73 -5.28 8.98
CA SER A 24 -0.73 -6.18 8.38
C SER A 24 0.67 -5.67 8.73
N PRO A 25 1.68 -6.53 8.85
CA PRO A 25 3.06 -6.09 8.97
C PRO A 25 3.48 -5.21 7.79
N PHE A 26 4.01 -4.02 8.07
CA PHE A 26 4.46 -3.08 7.04
C PHE A 26 5.78 -2.42 7.43
N PHE A 27 6.87 -3.13 7.22
CA PHE A 27 8.24 -2.66 7.46
C PHE A 27 9.20 -3.32 6.46
N LEU A 28 10.41 -2.78 6.33
CA LEU A 28 11.44 -3.38 5.49
C LEU A 28 12.20 -4.44 6.31
N SER A 29 12.29 -5.64 5.75
CA SER A 29 13.07 -6.74 6.30
C SER A 29 13.55 -7.65 5.16
N ASP A 30 14.79 -8.12 5.26
CA ASP A 30 15.31 -9.19 4.41
C ASP A 30 14.92 -10.59 4.95
N ASP A 31 14.38 -10.66 6.18
CA ASP A 31 13.90 -11.88 6.81
C ASP A 31 12.42 -12.07 6.49
N GLU A 32 12.14 -13.03 5.59
CA GLU A 32 10.78 -13.34 5.15
C GLU A 32 9.87 -13.77 6.30
N SER A 33 10.38 -14.52 7.28
CA SER A 33 9.57 -15.06 8.36
C SER A 33 8.90 -13.97 9.18
N LYS A 34 9.54 -12.81 9.33
CA LYS A 34 8.99 -11.66 10.07
C LYS A 34 7.84 -10.96 9.35
N LEU A 35 7.69 -11.19 8.04
CA LEU A 35 6.66 -10.56 7.22
C LEU A 35 5.60 -11.55 6.77
N VAL A 36 6.02 -12.71 6.23
CA VAL A 36 5.12 -13.68 5.61
C VAL A 36 4.25 -14.36 6.66
N GLU A 37 4.85 -14.95 7.67
CA GLU A 37 4.11 -15.70 8.69
C GLU A 37 3.10 -14.82 9.44
N PRO A 38 3.46 -13.65 10.00
CA PRO A 38 2.47 -12.78 10.65
C PRO A 38 1.40 -12.22 9.70
N ALA A 39 1.72 -12.04 8.41
CA ALA A 39 0.72 -11.57 7.45
C ALA A 39 -0.30 -12.67 7.12
N VAL A 40 0.15 -13.88 6.85
CA VAL A 40 -0.72 -15.02 6.50
C VAL A 40 -1.53 -15.46 7.71
N GLU A 41 -0.85 -15.81 8.81
CA GLU A 41 -1.50 -16.30 10.02
C GLU A 41 -2.41 -15.25 10.66
N GLY A 42 -1.97 -13.99 10.68
CA GLY A 42 -2.78 -12.88 11.19
C GLY A 42 -4.05 -12.66 10.38
N THR A 43 -3.98 -12.77 9.05
CA THR A 43 -5.16 -12.70 8.18
C THR A 43 -6.12 -13.86 8.46
N LEU A 44 -5.59 -15.09 8.55
CA LEU A 44 -6.41 -16.28 8.86
C LEU A 44 -7.05 -16.22 10.25
N ARG A 45 -6.38 -15.66 11.26
CA ARG A 45 -6.96 -15.43 12.60
C ARG A 45 -8.20 -14.56 12.54
N VAL A 46 -8.10 -13.43 11.83
CA VAL A 46 -9.23 -12.51 11.66
C VAL A 46 -10.38 -13.17 10.91
N LEU A 47 -10.10 -13.90 9.82
CA LEU A 47 -11.13 -14.57 9.04
C LEU A 47 -11.82 -15.69 9.82
N LYS A 48 -11.07 -16.49 10.57
CA LYS A 48 -11.62 -17.55 11.43
C LYS A 48 -12.55 -16.98 12.50
N ALA A 49 -12.12 -15.93 13.19
CA ALA A 49 -12.94 -15.27 14.20
C ALA A 49 -14.20 -14.62 13.58
N ALA A 50 -14.05 -13.93 12.46
CA ALA A 50 -15.17 -13.32 11.74
C ALA A 50 -16.19 -14.37 11.30
N TYR A 51 -15.76 -15.50 10.72
CA TYR A 51 -16.62 -16.60 10.33
C TYR A 51 -17.34 -17.23 11.54
N GLY A 52 -16.60 -17.51 12.63
CA GLY A 52 -17.16 -18.05 13.87
C GLY A 52 -18.21 -17.15 14.52
N ALA A 53 -18.09 -15.83 14.35
CA ALA A 53 -19.07 -14.84 14.83
C ALA A 53 -20.24 -14.60 13.87
N GLY A 54 -20.29 -15.25 12.71
CA GLY A 54 -21.33 -15.08 11.70
C GLY A 54 -21.24 -13.78 10.91
N VAL A 55 -20.06 -13.14 10.85
CA VAL A 55 -19.78 -11.96 10.00
C VAL A 55 -20.05 -12.33 8.54
N LYS A 56 -20.80 -11.49 7.83
CA LYS A 56 -21.22 -11.77 6.46
C LYS A 56 -20.19 -11.37 5.42
N ARG A 57 -19.42 -10.31 5.67
CA ARG A 57 -18.44 -9.80 4.71
C ARG A 57 -17.16 -9.34 5.41
N VAL A 58 -16.03 -9.68 4.83
CA VAL A 58 -14.72 -9.13 5.20
C VAL A 58 -14.16 -8.32 4.03
N VAL A 59 -13.74 -7.08 4.30
CA VAL A 59 -12.99 -6.25 3.35
C VAL A 59 -11.52 -6.27 3.77
N LEU A 60 -10.69 -6.91 2.97
CA LEU A 60 -9.26 -7.07 3.23
C LEU A 60 -8.45 -5.94 2.59
N THR A 61 -7.62 -5.28 3.35
CA THR A 61 -6.58 -4.40 2.81
C THR A 61 -5.34 -5.21 2.42
N SER A 62 -5.28 -5.60 1.17
CA SER A 62 -4.09 -6.16 0.56
C SER A 62 -3.15 -5.06 0.06
N SER A 63 -2.58 -5.20 -1.13
CA SER A 63 -1.67 -4.21 -1.73
C SER A 63 -1.57 -4.43 -3.24
N ALA A 64 -1.31 -3.37 -4.01
CA ALA A 64 -0.86 -3.50 -5.40
C ALA A 64 0.42 -4.36 -5.51
N ALA A 65 1.20 -4.49 -4.44
CA ALA A 65 2.36 -5.38 -4.38
C ALA A 65 2.00 -6.87 -4.56
N ALA A 66 0.75 -7.27 -4.31
CA ALA A 66 0.26 -8.62 -4.61
C ALA A 66 -0.06 -8.84 -6.10
N ILE A 67 0.03 -7.79 -6.93
CA ILE A 67 -0.33 -7.79 -8.35
C ILE A 67 0.89 -7.55 -9.25
N VAL A 68 1.74 -6.56 -8.91
CA VAL A 68 2.66 -5.91 -9.86
C VAL A 68 4.07 -6.52 -9.94
N ASN A 69 4.34 -7.64 -9.27
CA ASN A 69 5.65 -8.30 -9.29
C ASN A 69 5.65 -9.58 -10.14
N THR A 70 5.11 -9.47 -11.33
CA THR A 70 5.16 -10.44 -12.42
C THR A 70 5.36 -9.66 -13.71
N PRO A 71 5.97 -10.21 -14.77
CA PRO A 71 6.09 -9.52 -16.05
C PRO A 71 4.73 -9.29 -16.69
N ALA A 72 4.36 -8.02 -16.94
CA ALA A 72 3.15 -7.63 -17.65
C ALA A 72 3.34 -6.26 -18.32
N GLU A 73 2.65 -6.01 -19.43
CA GLU A 73 2.59 -4.69 -20.06
C GLU A 73 1.63 -3.74 -19.30
N ARG A 74 0.53 -4.30 -18.80
CA ARG A 74 -0.48 -3.63 -17.99
C ARG A 74 -0.92 -4.55 -16.85
N TYR A 75 -1.11 -3.98 -15.66
CA TYR A 75 -1.53 -4.70 -14.47
C TYR A 75 -2.99 -4.40 -14.14
N THR A 76 -3.78 -5.45 -13.98
CA THR A 76 -5.16 -5.44 -13.51
C THR A 76 -5.29 -6.32 -12.27
N GLU A 77 -6.48 -6.45 -11.74
CA GLU A 77 -6.77 -7.33 -10.61
C GLU A 77 -6.61 -8.83 -10.91
N ASP A 78 -6.52 -9.21 -12.19
CA ASP A 78 -6.39 -10.63 -12.60
C ASP A 78 -5.01 -11.20 -12.34
N GLN A 79 -3.98 -10.34 -12.30
CA GLN A 79 -2.63 -10.80 -12.07
C GLN A 79 -2.34 -11.06 -10.58
N TRP A 80 -1.37 -11.95 -10.38
CA TRP A 80 -0.74 -12.21 -9.10
C TRP A 80 0.76 -12.03 -9.20
N SER A 81 1.36 -11.45 -8.19
CA SER A 81 2.82 -11.37 -8.09
C SER A 81 3.41 -12.78 -7.98
N ASP A 82 4.57 -12.96 -8.63
CA ASP A 82 5.34 -14.18 -8.56
C ASP A 82 6.08 -14.27 -7.21
N VAL A 83 5.60 -15.17 -6.35
CA VAL A 83 6.11 -15.34 -4.99
C VAL A 83 7.54 -15.92 -4.94
N ASP A 84 8.01 -16.54 -6.02
CA ASP A 84 9.32 -17.15 -6.07
C ASP A 84 10.42 -16.14 -6.40
N THR A 85 10.06 -15.03 -7.04
CA THR A 85 11.00 -14.02 -7.52
C THR A 85 10.89 -12.67 -6.84
N CYS A 86 9.78 -12.39 -6.13
CA CYS A 86 9.57 -11.11 -5.48
C CYS A 86 10.26 -11.00 -4.12
N SER A 87 10.48 -9.76 -3.66
CA SER A 87 11.04 -9.48 -2.34
C SER A 87 10.05 -9.83 -1.21
N PRO A 88 10.49 -9.90 0.07
CA PRO A 88 9.67 -10.38 1.19
C PRO A 88 8.33 -9.67 1.37
N TYR A 89 8.24 -8.35 1.17
CA TYR A 89 6.98 -7.63 1.35
C TYR A 89 5.92 -7.98 0.29
N PRO A 90 6.18 -7.90 -1.03
CA PRO A 90 5.24 -8.39 -2.03
C PRO A 90 4.85 -9.85 -1.82
N LYS A 91 5.80 -10.71 -1.45
CA LYS A 91 5.53 -12.12 -1.14
C LYS A 91 4.53 -12.25 0.02
N SER A 92 4.74 -11.54 1.12
CA SER A 92 3.84 -11.58 2.28
C SER A 92 2.42 -11.14 1.92
N LYS A 93 2.27 -10.08 1.12
CA LYS A 93 0.96 -9.59 0.68
C LYS A 93 0.28 -10.55 -0.27
N THR A 94 1.01 -11.14 -1.20
CA THR A 94 0.46 -12.13 -2.15
C THR A 94 -0.01 -13.39 -1.43
N LEU A 95 0.81 -13.93 -0.52
CA LEU A 95 0.46 -15.16 0.21
C LEU A 95 -0.69 -14.93 1.18
N ALA A 96 -0.71 -13.80 1.90
CA ALA A 96 -1.82 -13.47 2.81
C ALA A 96 -3.14 -13.29 2.06
N GLU A 97 -3.13 -12.62 0.89
CA GLU A 97 -4.33 -12.44 0.09
C GLU A 97 -4.82 -13.76 -0.50
N ARG A 98 -3.91 -14.61 -1.04
CA ARG A 98 -4.27 -15.95 -1.53
C ARG A 98 -4.86 -16.80 -0.41
N ALA A 99 -4.22 -16.84 0.75
CA ALA A 99 -4.74 -17.59 1.89
C ALA A 99 -6.13 -17.10 2.35
N ALA A 100 -6.41 -15.82 2.20
CA ALA A 100 -7.74 -15.29 2.48
C ALA A 100 -8.78 -15.78 1.46
N TRP A 101 -8.46 -15.81 0.17
CA TRP A 101 -9.34 -16.34 -0.87
C TRP A 101 -9.55 -17.83 -0.71
N ASP A 102 -8.49 -18.60 -0.50
CA ASP A 102 -8.56 -20.05 -0.26
C ASP A 102 -9.43 -20.37 0.97
N PHE A 103 -9.33 -19.55 2.04
CA PHE A 103 -10.14 -19.74 3.24
C PHE A 103 -11.64 -19.58 3.00
N VAL A 104 -12.05 -18.63 2.17
CA VAL A 104 -13.48 -18.34 1.95
C VAL A 104 -14.10 -19.15 0.82
N GLU A 105 -13.33 -19.91 0.03
CA GLU A 105 -13.77 -20.59 -1.19
C GLU A 105 -15.03 -21.46 -0.95
N ASP A 106 -15.07 -22.20 0.18
CA ASP A 106 -16.18 -23.09 0.55
C ASP A 106 -17.01 -22.53 1.73
N MET A 107 -16.88 -21.25 2.06
CA MET A 107 -17.55 -20.64 3.22
C MET A 107 -18.72 -19.74 2.82
N ASP A 108 -19.74 -19.68 3.67
CA ASP A 108 -20.83 -18.69 3.54
C ASP A 108 -20.39 -17.35 4.15
N MET A 109 -19.29 -16.82 3.65
CA MET A 109 -18.73 -15.52 4.02
C MET A 109 -18.13 -14.83 2.80
N GLU A 110 -18.52 -13.60 2.55
CA GLU A 110 -18.04 -12.81 1.43
C GLU A 110 -16.68 -12.18 1.75
N LEU A 111 -15.77 -12.22 0.78
CA LEU A 111 -14.51 -11.50 0.83
C LEU A 111 -14.45 -10.47 -0.29
N VAL A 112 -13.92 -9.29 0.02
CA VAL A 112 -13.52 -8.26 -0.95
C VAL A 112 -12.10 -7.85 -0.66
N SER A 113 -11.24 -7.77 -1.67
CA SER A 113 -9.86 -7.31 -1.51
C SER A 113 -9.67 -5.92 -2.11
N CYS A 114 -9.17 -4.99 -1.31
CA CYS A 114 -8.68 -3.69 -1.75
C CYS A 114 -7.15 -3.74 -1.87
N ASN A 115 -6.62 -3.42 -3.06
CA ASN A 115 -5.20 -3.47 -3.38
C ASN A 115 -4.64 -2.05 -3.62
N PRO A 116 -4.42 -1.24 -2.57
CA PRO A 116 -3.93 0.12 -2.73
C PRO A 116 -2.47 0.15 -3.20
N CYS A 117 -2.16 1.15 -4.01
CA CYS A 117 -0.81 1.57 -4.35
C CYS A 117 -0.13 2.31 -3.19
N LEU A 118 0.88 3.15 -3.47
CA LEU A 118 1.53 3.98 -2.46
C LEU A 118 0.50 4.93 -1.83
N VAL A 119 0.15 4.71 -0.56
CA VAL A 119 -0.88 5.51 0.14
C VAL A 119 -0.25 6.78 0.70
N LEU A 120 -0.73 7.94 0.24
CA LEU A 120 -0.36 9.28 0.69
C LEU A 120 -1.62 10.04 1.14
N GLY A 121 -1.44 11.26 1.62
CA GLY A 121 -2.51 12.14 2.10
C GLY A 121 -2.25 12.65 3.51
N PRO A 122 -3.22 13.34 4.14
CA PRO A 122 -3.09 13.88 5.48
C PRO A 122 -2.75 12.79 6.51
N ILE A 123 -1.68 13.00 7.30
CA ILE A 123 -1.24 12.08 8.34
C ILE A 123 -1.97 12.34 9.66
N GLN A 124 -2.37 11.26 10.34
CA GLN A 124 -3.12 11.34 11.60
C GLN A 124 -2.29 10.93 12.82
N SER A 125 -1.07 10.43 12.60
CA SER A 125 -0.18 9.92 13.65
C SER A 125 1.27 10.26 13.34
N ASP A 126 2.08 10.49 14.37
CA ASP A 126 3.52 10.73 14.23
C ASP A 126 4.30 9.44 13.92
N ARG A 127 3.64 8.29 13.99
CA ARG A 127 4.19 7.01 13.52
C ARG A 127 4.02 6.92 11.99
N LEU A 128 5.04 7.34 11.27
CA LEU A 128 5.01 7.39 9.81
C LEU A 128 5.09 6.01 9.17
N SER A 129 4.20 5.77 8.19
CA SER A 129 4.28 4.62 7.30
C SER A 129 5.46 4.76 6.32
N LEU A 130 5.89 3.63 5.72
CA LEU A 130 6.94 3.65 4.69
C LEU A 130 6.58 4.53 3.50
N SER A 131 5.30 4.62 3.14
CA SER A 131 4.81 5.48 2.05
C SER A 131 5.03 6.96 2.36
N VAL A 132 4.64 7.41 3.54
CA VAL A 132 4.80 8.81 3.98
C VAL A 132 6.28 9.18 4.11
N LYS A 133 7.14 8.24 4.52
CA LYS A 133 8.60 8.45 4.58
C LYS A 133 9.25 8.81 3.25
N VAL A 134 8.61 8.52 2.11
CA VAL A 134 9.09 8.99 0.81
C VAL A 134 9.02 10.52 0.75
N VAL A 135 7.89 11.11 1.16
CA VAL A 135 7.69 12.57 1.18
C VAL A 135 8.54 13.23 2.29
N GLU A 136 8.60 12.62 3.47
CA GLU A 136 9.48 13.06 4.57
C GLU A 136 10.94 13.18 4.11
N ARG A 137 11.49 12.17 3.44
CA ARG A 137 12.87 12.17 2.96
C ARG A 137 13.14 13.24 1.90
N LEU A 138 12.14 13.55 1.07
CA LEU A 138 12.24 14.61 0.07
C LEU A 138 12.23 15.99 0.73
N LEU A 139 11.26 16.27 1.60
CA LEU A 139 11.14 17.56 2.30
C LEU A 139 12.29 17.79 3.29
N GLY A 140 12.61 16.81 4.11
CA GLY A 140 13.70 16.84 5.10
C GLY A 140 15.11 16.82 4.47
N ARG A 141 15.21 16.81 3.12
CA ARG A 141 16.48 16.77 2.38
C ARG A 141 17.40 15.63 2.83
N MET A 142 16.81 14.49 3.18
CA MET A 142 17.57 13.30 3.62
C MET A 142 18.22 12.56 2.43
N LEU A 143 17.88 12.94 1.20
CA LEU A 143 18.44 12.41 -0.04
C LEU A 143 19.27 13.49 -0.73
N PRO A 144 20.50 13.19 -1.17
CA PRO A 144 21.33 14.14 -1.92
C PRO A 144 20.82 14.38 -3.35
N ALA A 145 20.16 13.38 -3.92
CA ALA A 145 19.59 13.37 -5.26
C ALA A 145 18.43 12.36 -5.34
N VAL A 146 17.57 12.46 -6.34
CA VAL A 146 16.40 11.60 -6.51
C VAL A 146 16.67 10.49 -7.53
N PRO A 147 16.49 9.21 -7.16
CA PRO A 147 16.54 8.11 -8.11
C PRO A 147 15.38 8.19 -9.11
N HIS A 148 15.56 7.60 -10.30
CA HIS A 148 14.52 7.54 -11.32
C HIS A 148 13.52 6.43 -10.97
N LEU A 149 12.70 6.69 -9.94
CA LEU A 149 11.65 5.79 -9.45
C LEU A 149 10.30 6.39 -9.74
N GLY A 150 9.39 5.55 -10.24
CA GLY A 150 7.98 5.87 -10.46
C GLY A 150 7.11 5.27 -9.36
N PHE A 151 6.12 6.03 -8.90
CA PHE A 151 5.15 5.60 -7.91
C PHE A 151 3.72 5.74 -8.43
N SER A 152 2.99 4.64 -8.42
CA SER A 152 1.53 4.68 -8.50
C SER A 152 1.02 5.02 -7.10
N ILE A 153 0.13 6.02 -7.00
CA ILE A 153 -0.25 6.65 -5.73
C ILE A 153 -1.77 6.65 -5.61
N VAL A 154 -2.23 6.55 -4.37
CA VAL A 154 -3.64 6.72 -3.98
C VAL A 154 -3.72 7.52 -2.68
N ASP A 155 -4.78 8.32 -2.52
CA ASP A 155 -5.03 9.06 -1.28
C ASP A 155 -5.62 8.15 -0.20
N VAL A 156 -5.19 8.33 1.05
CA VAL A 156 -5.69 7.56 2.21
C VAL A 156 -7.20 7.70 2.40
N ARG A 157 -7.76 8.88 2.12
CA ARG A 157 -9.20 9.13 2.22
C ARG A 157 -9.98 8.39 1.14
N ASP A 158 -9.38 8.28 -0.07
CA ASP A 158 -9.99 7.54 -1.18
C ASP A 158 -9.88 6.04 -0.98
N VAL A 159 -8.80 5.56 -0.31
CA VAL A 159 -8.71 4.17 0.16
C VAL A 159 -9.83 3.88 1.16
N ALA A 160 -10.06 4.77 2.14
CA ALA A 160 -11.15 4.61 3.10
C ALA A 160 -12.53 4.60 2.42
N ILE A 161 -12.75 5.49 1.43
CA ILE A 161 -13.98 5.51 0.62
C ILE A 161 -14.14 4.19 -0.14
N ALA A 162 -13.08 3.67 -0.78
CA ALA A 162 -13.13 2.39 -1.49
C ALA A 162 -13.48 1.22 -0.57
N HIS A 163 -12.91 1.17 0.66
CA HIS A 163 -13.26 0.16 1.65
C HIS A 163 -14.74 0.23 2.06
N ARG A 164 -15.27 1.46 2.27
CA ARG A 164 -16.68 1.66 2.59
C ARG A 164 -17.57 1.19 1.42
N LEU A 165 -17.24 1.55 0.18
CA LEU A 165 -17.99 1.11 -1.01
C LEU A 165 -17.92 -0.41 -1.17
N ALA A 166 -16.74 -1.02 -0.98
CA ALA A 166 -16.55 -2.48 -1.01
C ALA A 166 -17.36 -3.19 0.09
N MET A 167 -17.61 -2.52 1.21
CA MET A 167 -18.47 -3.02 2.29
C MET A 167 -19.97 -2.93 1.93
N GLU A 168 -20.40 -1.82 1.33
CA GLU A 168 -21.80 -1.46 1.12
C GLU A 168 -22.40 -2.05 -0.18
N ILE A 169 -21.59 -2.19 -1.24
CA ILE A 169 -22.06 -2.63 -2.57
C ILE A 169 -22.14 -4.17 -2.61
N PRO A 170 -23.33 -4.76 -2.86
CA PRO A 170 -23.49 -6.22 -2.91
C PRO A 170 -22.60 -6.88 -3.97
N GLU A 171 -22.49 -6.27 -5.15
CA GLU A 171 -21.76 -6.79 -6.31
C GLU A 171 -20.23 -6.79 -6.09
N ALA A 172 -19.74 -6.12 -5.04
CA ALA A 172 -18.33 -6.14 -4.66
C ALA A 172 -17.91 -7.49 -4.06
N ALA A 173 -18.85 -8.33 -3.63
CA ALA A 173 -18.56 -9.66 -3.10
C ALA A 173 -17.74 -10.50 -4.08
N GLY A 174 -16.69 -11.16 -3.61
CA GLY A 174 -15.81 -11.99 -4.44
C GLY A 174 -14.87 -11.19 -5.35
N GLN A 175 -14.74 -9.86 -5.19
CA GLN A 175 -13.97 -9.02 -6.09
C GLN A 175 -12.67 -8.51 -5.45
N ARG A 176 -11.67 -8.30 -6.32
CA ARG A 176 -10.42 -7.56 -6.02
C ARG A 176 -10.51 -6.18 -6.65
N TYR A 177 -10.01 -5.16 -6.00
CA TYR A 177 -10.00 -3.78 -6.49
C TYR A 177 -8.64 -3.12 -6.35
N LEU A 178 -7.98 -2.85 -7.49
CA LEU A 178 -6.75 -2.08 -7.54
C LEU A 178 -7.07 -0.59 -7.34
N LEU A 179 -6.46 0.01 -6.32
CA LEU A 179 -6.73 1.40 -5.96
C LEU A 179 -5.54 2.29 -6.33
N MET A 180 -5.72 3.08 -7.40
CA MET A 180 -4.73 4.03 -7.91
C MET A 180 -5.40 5.31 -8.41
N SER A 181 -4.91 6.47 -7.93
CA SER A 181 -5.32 7.81 -8.43
C SER A 181 -4.52 8.22 -9.66
N GLY A 182 -3.22 7.97 -9.66
CA GLY A 182 -2.31 8.34 -10.73
C GLY A 182 -0.87 7.93 -10.43
N HIS A 183 0.02 8.31 -11.35
CA HIS A 183 1.45 8.01 -11.27
C HIS A 183 2.27 9.30 -11.25
N LEU A 184 3.33 9.34 -10.46
CA LEU A 184 4.36 10.38 -10.47
C LEU A 184 5.75 9.76 -10.35
N TRP A 185 6.70 10.34 -11.09
CA TRP A 185 8.11 10.10 -10.82
C TRP A 185 8.56 10.81 -9.54
N MET A 186 9.48 10.23 -8.81
CA MET A 186 10.01 10.82 -7.58
C MET A 186 10.56 12.23 -7.79
N LYS A 187 11.15 12.48 -8.99
CA LYS A 187 11.60 13.82 -9.39
C LYS A 187 10.46 14.83 -9.54
N GLU A 188 9.31 14.39 -10.06
CA GLU A 188 8.11 15.22 -10.18
C GLU A 188 7.51 15.51 -8.79
N MET A 189 7.45 14.51 -7.91
CA MET A 189 7.03 14.70 -6.52
C MET A 189 7.93 15.73 -5.82
N SER A 190 9.25 15.60 -5.99
CA SER A 190 10.22 16.54 -5.41
C SER A 190 10.08 17.95 -5.96
N ALA A 191 9.80 18.11 -7.26
CA ALA A 191 9.56 19.39 -7.88
C ALA A 191 8.28 20.07 -7.34
N LEU A 192 7.18 19.31 -7.21
CA LEU A 192 5.93 19.79 -6.60
C LEU A 192 6.13 20.27 -5.16
N LEU A 193 6.83 19.49 -4.36
CA LEU A 193 7.14 19.85 -2.98
C LEU A 193 8.03 21.08 -2.88
N LYS A 194 9.00 21.23 -3.78
CA LYS A 194 9.88 22.41 -3.85
C LYS A 194 9.11 23.67 -4.27
N GLU A 195 8.19 23.56 -5.22
CA GLU A 195 7.33 24.66 -5.67
C GLU A 195 6.44 25.14 -4.52
N CYS A 196 5.81 24.21 -3.79
CA CYS A 196 4.87 24.54 -2.72
C CYS A 196 5.57 25.02 -1.44
N PHE A 197 6.64 24.35 -1.00
CA PHE A 197 7.26 24.59 0.31
C PHE A 197 8.60 25.34 0.25
N GLY A 198 9.10 25.64 -0.95
CA GLY A 198 10.38 26.32 -1.13
C GLY A 198 10.44 27.71 -0.47
N HIS A 199 9.33 28.44 -0.44
CA HIS A 199 9.21 29.75 0.20
C HIS A 199 9.30 29.67 1.73
N GLN A 200 9.03 28.49 2.32
CA GLN A 200 9.17 28.21 3.75
C GLN A 200 10.59 27.73 4.12
N GLY A 201 11.52 27.70 3.16
CA GLY A 201 12.90 27.29 3.38
C GLY A 201 13.21 25.82 3.08
N PHE A 202 12.21 25.01 2.74
CA PHE A 202 12.42 23.63 2.33
C PHE A 202 13.09 23.55 0.96
N ARG A 203 14.03 22.59 0.80
CA ARG A 203 14.80 22.44 -0.45
C ARG A 203 14.86 20.99 -0.91
N PRO A 204 13.73 20.39 -1.31
CA PRO A 204 13.71 19.05 -1.88
C PRO A 204 14.70 18.91 -3.05
N PRO A 205 15.46 17.79 -3.14
CA PRO A 205 16.43 17.58 -4.19
C PRO A 205 15.76 17.36 -5.54
N THR A 206 16.16 18.12 -6.57
CA THR A 206 15.63 17.97 -7.94
C THR A 206 16.64 17.38 -8.92
N MET A 207 17.87 17.17 -8.47
CA MET A 207 18.91 16.51 -9.27
C MET A 207 18.67 15.01 -9.31
N GLY A 208 18.77 14.40 -10.49
CA GLY A 208 18.65 12.96 -10.66
C GLY A 208 19.86 12.22 -10.08
N LEU A 209 19.61 11.11 -9.39
CA LEU A 209 20.67 10.21 -8.89
C LEU A 209 21.06 9.23 -10.01
N PRO A 210 22.33 9.22 -10.48
CA PRO A 210 22.79 8.26 -11.48
C PRO A 210 22.69 6.82 -10.98
N TYR A 211 22.27 5.90 -11.85
CA TYR A 211 22.10 4.48 -11.50
C TYR A 211 23.35 3.84 -10.87
N PRO A 212 24.59 4.07 -11.37
CA PRO A 212 25.78 3.47 -10.76
C PRO A 212 25.99 3.87 -9.30
N ILE A 213 25.61 5.11 -8.93
CA ILE A 213 25.74 5.60 -7.54
C ILE A 213 24.68 4.91 -6.66
N LEU A 214 23.44 4.78 -7.13
CA LEU A 214 22.41 4.05 -6.43
C LEU A 214 22.77 2.57 -6.25
N TRP A 215 23.31 1.94 -7.31
CA TRP A 215 23.76 0.55 -7.26
C TRP A 215 24.88 0.33 -6.23
N LEU A 216 25.82 1.28 -6.13
CA LEU A 216 26.86 1.21 -5.12
C LEU A 216 26.27 1.38 -3.70
N ALA A 217 25.38 2.34 -3.50
CA ALA A 217 24.71 2.57 -2.23
C ALA A 217 23.90 1.35 -1.76
N ALA A 218 23.27 0.63 -2.68
CA ALA A 218 22.50 -0.59 -2.41
C ALA A 218 23.32 -1.75 -1.81
N ARG A 219 24.64 -1.68 -1.88
CA ARG A 219 25.52 -2.65 -1.20
C ARG A 219 25.53 -2.47 0.33
N PHE A 220 25.21 -1.27 0.80
CA PHE A 220 25.31 -0.87 2.21
C PHE A 220 23.94 -0.48 2.80
N ASP A 221 22.93 -0.22 1.96
CA ASP A 221 21.62 0.26 2.38
C ASP A 221 20.51 -0.65 1.81
N ALA A 222 19.72 -1.24 2.71
CA ALA A 222 18.63 -2.15 2.35
C ALA A 222 17.50 -1.42 1.61
N GLY A 223 17.23 -0.15 1.95
CA GLY A 223 16.24 0.66 1.26
C GLY A 223 16.64 0.94 -0.19
N ALA A 224 17.91 1.29 -0.44
CA ALA A 224 18.43 1.44 -1.79
C ALA A 224 18.38 0.12 -2.56
N ARG A 225 18.67 -1.00 -1.90
CA ARG A 225 18.62 -2.34 -2.51
C ARG A 225 17.20 -2.72 -2.94
N SER A 226 16.21 -2.45 -2.11
CA SER A 226 14.81 -2.82 -2.36
C SER A 226 14.20 -2.11 -3.58
N VAL A 227 14.71 -0.93 -3.95
CA VAL A 227 14.18 -0.13 -5.07
C VAL A 227 14.94 -0.32 -6.38
N LEU A 228 16.14 -0.96 -6.36
CA LEU A 228 16.94 -1.18 -7.58
C LEU A 228 16.18 -1.85 -8.72
N PRO A 229 15.37 -2.90 -8.48
CA PRO A 229 14.64 -3.58 -9.55
C PRO A 229 13.63 -2.69 -10.27
N ASP A 230 13.16 -1.61 -9.62
CA ASP A 230 12.11 -0.74 -10.14
C ASP A 230 12.64 0.57 -10.76
N VAL A 231 13.97 0.79 -10.72
CA VAL A 231 14.59 2.00 -11.30
C VAL A 231 14.33 2.06 -12.80
N GLY A 232 13.79 3.20 -13.26
CA GLY A 232 13.49 3.45 -14.66
C GLY A 232 12.25 2.72 -15.19
N LYS A 233 11.55 1.95 -14.36
CA LYS A 233 10.35 1.23 -14.78
C LYS A 233 9.09 2.03 -14.48
N HIS A 234 8.20 2.12 -15.47
CA HIS A 234 6.85 2.61 -15.30
C HIS A 234 5.88 1.43 -15.42
N LYS A 235 5.40 0.94 -14.29
CA LYS A 235 4.36 -0.09 -14.25
C LYS A 235 3.02 0.56 -14.55
N ILE A 236 2.37 0.15 -15.63
CA ILE A 236 1.05 0.68 -16.04
C ILE A 236 -0.03 -0.12 -15.31
N LEU A 237 -0.67 0.50 -14.34
CA LEU A 237 -1.74 -0.09 -13.55
C LEU A 237 -3.10 0.41 -14.03
N ASP A 238 -4.07 -0.48 -14.10
CA ASP A 238 -5.43 -0.15 -14.51
C ASP A 238 -6.41 -0.30 -13.34
N ALA A 239 -6.84 0.82 -12.78
CA ALA A 239 -7.83 0.88 -11.71
C ALA A 239 -9.26 1.18 -12.24
N THR A 240 -9.54 0.84 -13.49
CA THR A 240 -10.87 1.09 -14.12
C THR A 240 -11.95 0.32 -13.40
N LYS A 241 -11.70 -0.92 -12.98
CA LYS A 241 -12.66 -1.77 -12.29
C LYS A 241 -13.21 -1.09 -11.02
N ALA A 242 -12.35 -0.58 -10.14
CA ALA A 242 -12.79 0.14 -8.95
C ALA A 242 -13.65 1.38 -9.28
N ARG A 243 -13.33 2.08 -10.36
CA ARG A 243 -14.10 3.27 -10.80
C ARG A 243 -15.48 2.89 -11.34
N THR A 244 -15.59 1.80 -12.12
CA THR A 244 -16.84 1.40 -12.79
C THR A 244 -17.76 0.62 -11.87
N GLU A 245 -17.25 -0.32 -11.09
CA GLU A 245 -18.06 -1.20 -10.26
C GLU A 245 -18.40 -0.57 -8.89
N LEU A 246 -17.45 0.16 -8.27
CA LEU A 246 -17.72 0.84 -7.00
C LEU A 246 -18.19 2.29 -7.17
N GLY A 247 -18.19 2.85 -8.38
CA GLY A 247 -18.42 4.28 -8.58
C GLY A 247 -17.33 5.15 -7.90
N TRP A 248 -16.17 4.57 -7.64
CA TRP A 248 -15.07 5.21 -6.91
C TRP A 248 -14.39 6.31 -7.73
N THR A 249 -14.31 7.50 -7.16
CA THR A 249 -13.69 8.66 -7.82
C THR A 249 -12.57 9.22 -6.94
N PRO A 250 -11.30 8.84 -7.19
CA PRO A 250 -10.18 9.32 -6.40
C PRO A 250 -9.79 10.75 -6.78
N ARG A 251 -9.25 11.47 -5.80
CA ARG A 251 -8.70 12.82 -5.99
C ARG A 251 -7.41 12.81 -6.78
N PRO A 252 -7.01 13.98 -7.33
CA PRO A 252 -5.77 14.10 -8.09
C PRO A 252 -4.53 13.75 -7.24
N VAL A 253 -3.62 12.95 -7.78
CA VAL A 253 -2.41 12.49 -7.09
C VAL A 253 -1.52 13.62 -6.55
N LYS A 254 -1.50 14.79 -7.22
CA LYS A 254 -0.73 15.96 -6.78
C LYS A 254 -1.22 16.49 -5.43
N GLU A 255 -2.53 16.50 -5.22
CA GLU A 255 -3.16 16.91 -3.97
C GLU A 255 -2.68 16.03 -2.81
N SER A 256 -2.69 14.71 -2.99
CA SER A 256 -2.23 13.76 -1.97
C SER A 256 -0.78 13.97 -1.58
N VAL A 257 0.10 14.25 -2.56
CA VAL A 257 1.53 14.54 -2.29
C VAL A 257 1.69 15.84 -1.49
N LEU A 258 0.99 16.91 -1.89
CA LEU A 258 1.11 18.20 -1.25
C LEU A 258 0.51 18.21 0.16
N GLU A 259 -0.62 17.56 0.38
CA GLU A 259 -1.24 17.48 1.70
C GLU A 259 -0.46 16.56 2.65
N THR A 260 0.20 15.51 2.13
CA THR A 260 1.18 14.76 2.93
C THR A 260 2.31 15.67 3.39
N GLY A 261 2.87 16.47 2.47
CA GLY A 261 3.90 17.44 2.78
C GLY A 261 3.45 18.47 3.82
N GLN A 262 2.25 19.03 3.64
CA GLN A 262 1.69 19.99 4.58
C GLN A 262 1.52 19.39 5.97
N SER A 263 0.99 18.16 6.06
CA SER A 263 0.84 17.49 7.35
C SER A 263 2.17 17.24 8.06
N LEU A 264 3.25 16.94 7.32
CA LEU A 264 4.59 16.78 7.88
C LEU A 264 5.13 18.10 8.46
N VAL A 265 4.91 19.21 7.74
CA VAL A 265 5.30 20.57 8.16
C VAL A 265 4.49 21.00 9.39
N ASP A 266 3.16 20.89 9.35
CA ASP A 266 2.28 21.31 10.43
C ASP A 266 2.53 20.57 11.75
N ARG A 267 3.02 19.34 11.66
CA ARG A 267 3.39 18.51 12.82
C ARG A 267 4.85 18.73 13.28
N GLY A 268 5.64 19.54 12.56
CA GLY A 268 7.04 19.76 12.88
C GLY A 268 7.92 18.51 12.74
N ILE A 269 7.55 17.59 11.85
CA ILE A 269 8.30 16.35 11.59
C ILE A 269 9.49 16.62 10.66
N VAL A 270 9.36 17.61 9.79
CA VAL A 270 10.38 18.07 8.83
C VAL A 270 10.67 19.55 8.99
#